data_8801449ecb586e93cef516a41ff0011d
#
_entry.id   8801449ecb586e93cef516a41ff0011d
#
_cell.length_a   1.000
_cell.length_b   1.000
_cell.length_c   1.000
_cell.angle_alpha   90.00
_cell.angle_beta   90.00
_cell.angle_gamma   90.00
#
_symmetry.space_group_name_H-M   'P 1'
#
loop_
_entity.id
_entity.type
_entity.pdbx_description
1 polymer ?
#
loop_
_entity_poly.entity_id
_entity_poly.type
_entity_poly.pdbx_seq_one_letter_code
_entity_poly.pdbx_strand_id
1 'polypeptide(L)'
;MKINNKVLRRVVAIGLVLGLTTAWADDHATASSCLVGTWALEVSAMRGIQYLTLEVIEEAGGYGGVVTGRRGPVVIDAIQVKGRAFSFRQKVTSPMGKIELYYTGQIDTDRMQGEMQTPRGVIMFTGKRTK
;
A
#
# COMPACT_ATOMS: atom_id res chain seq x y z
N MET A 1 19.82 22.92 22.69
CA MET A 1 19.54 23.04 22.05
C MET A 1 19.96 23.00 21.79
N LYS A 2 20.19 22.77 22.06
CA LYS A 2 20.09 22.81 21.38
C LYS A 2 20.69 22.68 20.97
N ILE A 3 21.12 22.72 21.27
CA ILE A 3 21.34 22.72 20.46
C ILE A 3 21.95 22.73 20.19
N ASN A 4 22.31 22.89 20.47
CA ASN A 4 22.47 23.00 19.69
C ASN A 4 23.11 22.86 19.29
N ASN A 5 23.44 22.94 19.54
CA ASN A 5 23.60 22.93 18.71
C ASN A 5 24.35 22.58 18.46
N LYS A 6 24.76 22.48 18.82
CA LYS A 6 25.03 22.36 18.21
C LYS A 6 25.46 21.70 17.85
N VAL A 7 25.74 21.63 18.38
CA VAL A 7 25.70 21.24 17.61
C VAL A 7 25.85 20.87 17.13
N LEU A 8 26.15 20.81 17.13
CA LEU A 8 25.88 20.77 16.11
C LEU A 8 26.41 20.60 15.67
N ARG A 9 26.98 20.65 15.72
CA ARG A 9 27.20 20.70 14.98
C ARG A 9 27.91 20.15 14.62
N ARG A 10 28.35 19.93 14.71
CA ARG A 10 28.79 19.56 14.39
C ARG A 10 29.08 18.84 13.87
N VAL A 11 29.13 18.79 13.91
CA VAL A 11 29.23 18.05 13.36
C VAL A 11 29.32 17.74 12.43
N VAL A 12 29.50 17.88 12.19
CA VAL A 12 29.48 17.89 11.16
C VAL A 12 30.36 17.37 10.20
N ALA A 13 31.32 17.42 9.95
CA ALA A 13 32.28 16.99 9.02
C ALA A 13 32.21 15.57 8.62
N ILE A 14 31.38 14.93 9.13
CA ILE A 14 31.25 13.52 9.05
C ILE A 14 30.30 13.11 7.95
N GLY A 15 30.12 13.96 7.01
CA GLY A 15 29.15 13.76 5.97
C GLY A 15 29.31 12.52 5.12
N LEU A 16 30.51 12.03 5.00
CA LEU A 16 30.75 10.87 4.14
C LEU A 16 30.00 9.62 4.60
N VAL A 17 30.09 9.37 5.89
CA VAL A 17 29.46 8.17 6.43
C VAL A 17 27.96 8.30 6.41
N LEU A 18 27.46 9.49 6.59
CA LEU A 18 26.03 9.73 6.61
C LEU A 18 25.37 9.49 5.28
N GLY A 19 26.12 9.57 4.21
CA GLY A 19 25.57 9.31 2.90
C GLY A 19 25.00 7.92 2.74
N LEU A 20 25.64 6.96 3.33
CA LEU A 20 25.16 5.57 3.24
C LEU A 20 23.83 5.40 3.96
N THR A 21 23.70 6.02 5.11
CA THR A 21 22.47 5.94 5.87
C THR A 21 21.31 6.57 5.13
N THR A 22 21.56 7.66 4.45
CA THR A 22 20.54 8.35 3.69
C THR A 22 19.98 7.46 2.59
N ALA A 23 20.84 6.67 1.93
CA ALA A 23 20.38 5.79 0.88
C ALA A 23 19.36 4.76 1.37
N TRP A 24 19.55 4.25 2.57
CA TRP A 24 18.61 3.31 3.16
C TRP A 24 17.24 3.95 3.39
N ALA A 25 17.23 5.15 3.91
CA ALA A 25 15.99 5.85 4.16
C ALA A 25 15.25 6.14 2.86
N ASP A 26 15.98 6.50 1.81
CA ASP A 26 15.37 6.79 0.52
C ASP A 26 14.66 5.57 -0.06
N ASP A 27 15.24 4.39 0.08
CA ASP A 27 14.62 3.18 -0.43
C ASP A 27 13.27 2.90 0.24
N HIS A 28 13.21 3.09 1.55
CA HIS A 28 11.97 2.91 2.29
C HIS A 28 10.92 3.93 1.88
N ALA A 29 11.30 5.17 1.79
CA ALA A 29 10.39 6.24 1.39
C ALA A 29 9.85 5.99 0.00
N THR A 30 10.71 5.56 -0.92
CA THR A 30 10.30 5.29 -2.30
C THR A 30 9.30 4.15 -2.37
N ALA A 31 9.51 3.07 -1.63
CA ALA A 31 8.60 1.95 -1.62
C ALA A 31 7.23 2.34 -1.09
N SER A 32 7.19 3.08 0.00
CA SER A 32 5.93 3.55 0.57
C SER A 32 5.21 4.51 -0.36
N SER A 33 5.95 5.45 -0.97
CA SER A 33 5.37 6.40 -1.91
C SER A 33 4.83 5.72 -3.15
N CYS A 34 5.43 4.60 -3.55
CA CYS A 34 4.97 3.88 -4.73
C CYS A 34 3.58 3.28 -4.57
N LEU A 35 3.12 3.06 -3.35
CA LEU A 35 1.78 2.56 -3.14
C LEU A 35 0.72 3.64 -3.34
N VAL A 36 1.03 4.87 -3.01
CA VAL A 36 0.08 5.98 -3.12
C VAL A 36 -0.25 6.22 -4.59
N GLY A 37 -1.53 6.32 -4.90
CA GLY A 37 -2.01 6.57 -6.24
C GLY A 37 -3.25 5.75 -6.56
N THR A 38 -3.57 5.67 -7.83
CA THR A 38 -4.74 4.95 -8.30
C THR A 38 -4.29 3.73 -9.11
N TRP A 39 -4.88 2.60 -8.79
CA TRP A 39 -4.53 1.31 -9.38
C TRP A 39 -5.75 0.65 -9.97
N ALA A 40 -5.60 0.13 -11.19
CA ALA A 40 -6.62 -0.71 -11.81
C ALA A 40 -6.29 -2.16 -11.47
N LEU A 41 -7.20 -2.83 -10.78
CA LEU A 41 -7.01 -4.21 -10.35
C LEU A 41 -7.81 -5.17 -11.20
N GLU A 42 -7.21 -6.32 -11.50
CA GLU A 42 -7.87 -7.43 -12.17
C GLU A 42 -7.86 -8.60 -11.20
N VAL A 43 -9.05 -9.04 -10.81
CA VAL A 43 -9.22 -10.11 -9.85
C VAL A 43 -9.75 -11.33 -10.60
N SER A 44 -9.02 -12.44 -10.50
CA SER A 44 -9.40 -13.68 -11.20
C SER A 44 -10.41 -14.46 -10.37
N ALA A 45 -11.66 -14.12 -10.53
CA ALA A 45 -12.75 -14.77 -9.81
C ALA A 45 -13.26 -15.99 -10.58
N MET A 46 -14.07 -16.81 -9.92
CA MET A 46 -14.59 -18.04 -10.53
C MET A 46 -15.42 -17.79 -11.78
N ARG A 47 -16.10 -16.67 -11.84
CA ARG A 47 -16.96 -16.32 -12.96
C ARG A 47 -16.29 -15.43 -13.99
N GLY A 48 -14.97 -15.32 -13.92
CA GLY A 48 -14.22 -14.50 -14.85
C GLY A 48 -13.46 -13.40 -14.12
N ILE A 49 -12.90 -12.49 -14.89
CA ILE A 49 -12.09 -11.42 -14.34
C ILE A 49 -12.98 -10.29 -13.88
N GLN A 50 -12.78 -9.83 -12.67
CA GLN A 50 -13.45 -8.66 -12.13
C GLN A 50 -12.48 -7.50 -12.09
N TYR A 51 -12.97 -6.32 -12.41
CA TYR A 51 -12.17 -5.11 -12.44
C TYR A 51 -12.54 -4.23 -11.27
N LEU A 52 -11.52 -3.85 -10.50
CA LEU A 52 -11.68 -2.96 -9.36
C LEU A 52 -10.73 -1.79 -9.50
N THR A 53 -11.05 -0.71 -8.82
CA THR A 53 -10.13 0.43 -8.72
C THR A 53 -9.74 0.59 -7.26
N LEU A 54 -8.44 0.65 -7.01
CA LEU A 54 -7.91 0.90 -5.68
C LEU A 54 -7.25 2.27 -5.67
N GLU A 55 -7.74 3.15 -4.83
CA GLU A 55 -7.13 4.44 -4.65
C GLU A 55 -6.49 4.47 -3.27
N VAL A 56 -5.19 4.73 -3.21
CA VAL A 56 -4.42 4.75 -1.97
C VAL A 56 -4.00 6.17 -1.67
N ILE A 57 -4.27 6.62 -0.46
CA ILE A 57 -3.89 7.95 0.01
C ILE A 57 -3.05 7.82 1.27
N GLU A 58 -2.20 8.80 1.47
CA GLU A 58 -1.41 8.89 2.68
C GLU A 58 -2.19 9.70 3.71
N GLU A 59 -2.30 9.15 4.90
CA GLU A 59 -2.99 9.82 6.00
C GLU A 59 -2.03 9.97 7.16
N ALA A 60 -2.41 10.80 8.13
CA ALA A 60 -1.60 10.98 9.32
C ALA A 60 -1.43 9.64 10.02
N GLY A 61 -0.19 9.18 10.10
CA GLY A 61 0.12 7.93 10.77
C GLY A 61 0.02 6.68 9.91
N GLY A 62 -0.22 6.81 8.59
CA GLY A 62 -0.27 5.62 7.76
C GLY A 62 -0.90 5.85 6.40
N TYR A 63 -1.55 4.81 5.91
CA TYR A 63 -2.16 4.81 4.59
C TYR A 63 -3.59 4.31 4.68
N GLY A 64 -4.45 4.91 3.88
CA GLY A 64 -5.82 4.45 3.72
C GLY A 64 -6.19 4.45 2.25
N GLY A 65 -7.42 4.10 1.95
CA GLY A 65 -7.83 4.09 0.56
C GLY A 65 -9.27 3.72 0.36
N VAL A 66 -9.61 3.57 -0.91
CA VAL A 66 -10.96 3.22 -1.33
C VAL A 66 -10.86 2.17 -2.44
N VAL A 67 -11.60 1.09 -2.30
CA VAL A 67 -11.76 0.10 -3.36
C VAL A 67 -13.12 0.31 -3.99
N THR A 68 -13.14 0.53 -5.29
CA THR A 68 -14.38 0.73 -6.03
C THR A 68 -14.59 -0.42 -6.99
N GLY A 69 -15.75 -1.07 -6.90
CA GLY A 69 -16.15 -2.13 -7.78
C GLY A 69 -17.58 -1.92 -8.26
N ARG A 70 -18.22 -2.98 -8.70
CA ARG A 70 -19.60 -2.91 -9.19
C ARG A 70 -20.59 -2.38 -8.16
N ARG A 71 -20.33 -2.66 -6.90
CA ARG A 71 -21.23 -2.26 -5.82
C ARG A 71 -20.93 -0.89 -5.24
N GLY A 72 -19.97 -0.19 -5.83
CA GLY A 72 -19.60 1.13 -5.38
C GLY A 72 -18.35 1.13 -4.53
N PRO A 73 -18.02 2.29 -3.96
CA PRO A 73 -16.80 2.45 -3.19
C PRO A 73 -16.90 1.85 -1.79
N VAL A 74 -15.81 1.27 -1.33
CA VAL A 74 -15.67 0.76 0.03
C VAL A 74 -14.39 1.35 0.62
N VAL A 75 -14.51 2.02 1.75
CA VAL A 75 -13.37 2.65 2.40
C VAL A 75 -12.54 1.62 3.13
N ILE A 76 -11.23 1.75 3.01
CA ILE A 76 -10.26 0.93 3.73
C ILE A 76 -9.57 1.82 4.75
N ASP A 77 -9.71 1.47 6.02
CA ASP A 77 -9.23 2.33 7.11
C ASP A 77 -7.72 2.32 7.28
N ALA A 78 -7.10 1.18 7.05
CA ALA A 78 -5.66 1.07 7.28
C ALA A 78 -5.05 0.11 6.28
N ILE A 79 -4.05 0.59 5.59
CA ILE A 79 -3.24 -0.24 4.70
C ILE A 79 -1.87 -0.33 5.34
N GLN A 80 -1.41 -1.56 5.56
CA GLN A 80 -0.09 -1.77 6.12
C GLN A 80 0.92 -1.93 5.00
N VAL A 81 2.02 -1.20 5.10
CA VAL A 81 3.08 -1.24 4.11
C VAL A 81 4.37 -1.62 4.80
N LYS A 82 5.05 -2.63 4.27
CA LYS A 82 6.33 -3.05 4.79
C LYS A 82 7.24 -3.32 3.61
N GLY A 83 8.16 -2.39 3.35
CA GLY A 83 8.96 -2.47 2.15
C GLY A 83 8.09 -2.38 0.91
N ARG A 84 8.17 -3.38 0.07
CA ARG A 84 7.34 -3.46 -1.14
C ARG A 84 6.06 -4.26 -0.93
N ALA A 85 5.90 -4.83 0.25
CA ALA A 85 4.72 -5.61 0.57
C ALA A 85 3.65 -4.75 1.21
N PHE A 86 2.41 -5.07 0.94
CA PHE A 86 1.29 -4.36 1.55
C PHE A 86 0.18 -5.34 1.89
N SER A 87 -0.67 -4.94 2.83
CA SER A 87 -1.84 -5.73 3.19
C SER A 87 -2.94 -4.81 3.70
N PHE A 88 -4.18 -5.23 3.48
CA PHE A 88 -5.33 -4.52 4.02
C PHE A 88 -6.54 -5.43 4.03
N ARG A 89 -7.56 -5.00 4.77
CA ARG A 89 -8.82 -5.72 4.87
C ARG A 89 -9.94 -4.87 4.31
N GLN A 90 -10.87 -5.55 3.66
CA GLN A 90 -12.05 -4.91 3.11
C GLN A 90 -13.27 -5.62 3.65
N LYS A 91 -14.21 -4.88 4.22
CA LYS A 91 -15.46 -5.43 4.69
C LYS A 91 -16.53 -5.18 3.64
N VAL A 92 -17.16 -6.25 3.21
CA VAL A 92 -18.17 -6.19 2.17
C VAL A 92 -19.49 -6.75 2.71
N THR A 93 -20.57 -6.04 2.44
CA THR A 93 -21.90 -6.51 2.79
C THR A 93 -22.46 -7.33 1.65
N SER A 94 -22.84 -8.57 1.92
CA SER A 94 -23.40 -9.46 0.92
C SER A 94 -24.81 -9.88 1.38
N PRO A 95 -25.62 -10.50 0.49
CA PRO A 95 -26.91 -11.03 0.90
C PRO A 95 -26.82 -12.05 2.02
N MET A 96 -25.65 -12.69 2.16
CA MET A 96 -25.41 -13.69 3.21
C MET A 96 -24.83 -13.06 4.48
N GLY A 97 -24.70 -11.73 4.56
CA GLY A 97 -24.14 -11.03 5.70
C GLY A 97 -22.84 -10.32 5.35
N LYS A 98 -22.11 -9.93 6.38
CA LYS A 98 -20.85 -9.24 6.20
C LYS A 98 -19.73 -10.24 6.02
N ILE A 99 -18.91 -10.02 5.01
CA ILE A 99 -17.72 -10.83 4.78
C ILE A 99 -16.50 -9.93 4.79
N GLU A 100 -15.39 -10.50 5.21
CA GLU A 100 -14.12 -9.81 5.26
C GLU A 100 -13.18 -10.40 4.22
N LEU A 101 -12.62 -9.54 3.39
CA LEU A 101 -11.63 -9.91 2.39
C LEU A 101 -10.28 -9.42 2.85
N TYR A 102 -9.28 -10.27 2.76
CA TYR A 102 -7.93 -9.92 3.20
C TYR A 102 -7.01 -9.90 1.98
N TYR A 103 -6.43 -8.74 1.70
CA TYR A 103 -5.54 -8.54 0.56
C TYR A 103 -4.11 -8.51 1.03
N THR A 104 -3.25 -9.25 0.35
CA THR A 104 -1.80 -9.17 0.54
C THR A 104 -1.16 -9.12 -0.84
N GLY A 105 -0.13 -8.29 -0.99
CA GLY A 105 0.49 -8.16 -2.29
C GLY A 105 1.84 -7.49 -2.22
N GLN A 106 2.43 -7.34 -3.39
CA GLN A 106 3.72 -6.69 -3.56
C GLN A 106 3.65 -5.71 -4.72
N ILE A 107 4.43 -4.64 -4.61
CA ILE A 107 4.51 -3.59 -5.60
C ILE A 107 5.82 -3.70 -6.34
N ASP A 108 5.75 -3.54 -7.66
CA ASP A 108 6.93 -3.48 -8.52
C ASP A 108 6.73 -2.33 -9.49
N THR A 109 7.23 -1.15 -9.11
CA THR A 109 7.13 0.09 -9.87
C THR A 109 5.68 0.50 -10.12
N ASP A 110 5.13 0.21 -11.29
CA ASP A 110 3.77 0.59 -11.67
C ASP A 110 2.82 -0.60 -11.69
N ARG A 111 3.25 -1.71 -11.14
CA ARG A 111 2.46 -2.93 -11.10
C ARG A 111 2.41 -3.49 -9.70
N MET A 112 1.37 -4.23 -9.43
CA MET A 112 1.26 -4.97 -8.18
C MET A 112 0.65 -6.33 -8.46
N GLN A 113 0.91 -7.26 -7.56
CA GLN A 113 0.31 -8.57 -7.64
C GLN A 113 0.13 -9.11 -6.22
N GLY A 114 -0.84 -9.96 -6.04
CA GLY A 114 -1.08 -10.51 -4.74
C GLY A 114 -2.23 -11.46 -4.69
N GLU A 115 -2.70 -11.70 -3.49
CA GLU A 115 -3.76 -12.63 -3.21
C GLU A 115 -4.84 -11.97 -2.37
N MET A 116 -6.08 -12.37 -2.63
CA MET A 116 -7.22 -11.94 -1.86
C MET A 116 -7.81 -13.18 -1.20
N GLN A 117 -7.79 -13.21 0.12
CA GLN A 117 -8.38 -14.32 0.88
C GLN A 117 -9.85 -14.05 1.12
N THR A 118 -10.67 -14.99 0.71
CA THR A 118 -12.12 -14.92 0.88
C THR A 118 -12.58 -16.13 1.66
N PRO A 119 -13.82 -16.12 2.17
CA PRO A 119 -14.36 -17.33 2.82
C PRO A 119 -14.39 -18.56 1.92
N ARG A 120 -14.35 -18.37 0.62
CA ARG A 120 -14.39 -19.49 -0.34
C ARG A 120 -13.02 -19.88 -0.86
N GLY A 121 -11.96 -19.22 -0.40
CA GLY A 121 -10.62 -19.56 -0.82
C GLY A 121 -9.81 -18.36 -1.21
N VAL A 122 -8.68 -18.61 -1.84
CA VAL A 122 -7.72 -17.59 -2.24
C VAL A 122 -7.90 -17.28 -3.72
N ILE A 123 -7.95 -15.97 -4.02
CA ILE A 123 -8.09 -15.48 -5.39
C ILE A 123 -6.89 -14.59 -5.69
N MET A 124 -6.31 -14.76 -6.88
CA MET A 124 -5.17 -13.94 -7.30
C MET A 124 -5.64 -12.63 -7.91
N PHE A 125 -4.85 -11.59 -7.71
CA PHE A 125 -5.11 -10.33 -8.38
C PHE A 125 -3.82 -9.70 -8.87
N THR A 126 -3.95 -8.86 -9.89
CA THR A 126 -2.86 -8.04 -10.38
C THR A 126 -3.38 -6.61 -10.49
N GLY A 127 -2.46 -5.66 -10.45
CA GLY A 127 -2.83 -4.26 -10.55
C GLY A 127 -1.85 -3.48 -11.40
N LYS A 128 -2.34 -2.40 -11.96
CA LYS A 128 -1.55 -1.51 -12.78
C LYS A 128 -1.86 -0.08 -12.40
N ARG A 129 -0.82 0.73 -12.23
CA ARG A 129 -1.00 2.13 -11.87
C ARG A 129 -1.64 2.89 -13.02
N THR A 130 -2.66 3.69 -12.71
CA THR A 130 -3.32 4.54 -13.70
C THR A 130 -3.05 6.01 -13.45
N LYS A 131 -2.68 6.36 -12.21
CA LYS A 131 -2.31 7.74 -11.87
C LYS A 131 -1.28 7.78 -10.76
#